data_8bf39eae8d9fe1f3ee090ad697b7f3f1
#
_entry.id   8bf39eae8d9fe1f3ee090ad697b7f3f1
#
_cell.length_a   1.000
_cell.length_b   1.000
_cell.length_c   1.000
_cell.angle_alpha   90.00
_cell.angle_beta   90.00
_cell.angle_gamma   90.00
#
_symmetry.space_group_name_H-M   'P 1'
#
loop_
_entity.id
_entity.type
_entity.pdbx_description
1 polymer ?
#
loop_
_entity_poly.entity_id
_entity_poly.type
_entity_poly.pdbx_seq_one_letter_code
_entity_poly.pdbx_strand_id
1 'polypeptide(L)'
;SDKAKEMGASTKFTAGESADALSYMALAGWNTQSMLEGISPVLNLAAAANMDLAQASDIVTDYLTAFGLKASDTTHFVDIMAYAMAHSNTDVIQLGEAYKACASTATSLGYSVEETTAVLATMANAGVKGGEAGTALNAIFTRLATNTKKCGDELANYGVNIYDAQGNMQSLSSILTGIAGVWGDLTDQEQANLAKTIAGTNQYSKLQTIMAGCSEAAAEGGQSFSDYTEALNNCAGSADKMAGTMLDNMNGRLVLMQSAADGLKIAIGEDLPPA
;
A
#
# COMPACT_ATOMS: atom_id res chain seq x y z
N SER A 1 20.51 3.16 -20.71
CA SER A 1 20.39 1.74 -21.08
C SER A 1 19.27 1.54 -22.08
N ASP A 2 19.30 0.44 -22.81
CA ASP A 2 18.29 0.13 -23.83
C ASP A 2 16.89 0.02 -23.21
N LYS A 3 16.80 -0.51 -21.97
CA LYS A 3 15.53 -0.55 -21.25
C LYS A 3 14.94 0.84 -20.94
N ALA A 4 15.78 1.82 -20.60
CA ALA A 4 15.31 3.20 -20.39
C ALA A 4 14.78 3.82 -21.68
N LYS A 5 15.40 3.53 -22.83
CA LYS A 5 14.92 3.98 -24.14
C LYS A 5 13.60 3.31 -24.53
N GLU A 6 13.49 1.99 -24.32
CA GLU A 6 12.25 1.24 -24.52
C GLU A 6 11.11 1.84 -23.70
N MET A 7 11.35 2.11 -22.43
CA MET A 7 10.35 2.73 -21.55
C MET A 7 9.99 4.15 -21.99
N GLY A 8 10.98 4.94 -22.39
CA GLY A 8 10.76 6.28 -22.93
C GLY A 8 9.95 6.30 -24.22
N ALA A 9 10.04 5.25 -25.04
CA ALA A 9 9.27 5.13 -26.27
C ALA A 9 7.83 4.61 -26.07
N SER A 10 7.58 3.87 -24.98
CA SER A 10 6.33 3.13 -24.74
C SER A 10 5.47 3.68 -23.61
N THR A 11 5.98 4.64 -22.83
CA THR A 11 5.27 5.21 -21.67
C THR A 11 5.20 6.74 -21.75
N LYS A 12 4.52 7.38 -20.80
CA LYS A 12 4.47 8.85 -20.70
C LYS A 12 5.81 9.48 -20.24
N PHE A 13 6.74 8.68 -19.76
CA PHE A 13 8.01 9.14 -19.24
C PHE A 13 9.08 9.13 -20.32
N THR A 14 10.01 10.05 -20.24
CA THR A 14 11.16 10.12 -21.15
C THR A 14 12.18 9.02 -20.83
N ALA A 15 13.08 8.75 -21.76
CA ALA A 15 14.20 7.85 -21.53
C ALA A 15 15.13 8.34 -20.39
N GLY A 16 15.25 9.67 -20.21
CA GLY A 16 15.98 10.29 -19.10
C GLY A 16 15.35 9.94 -17.76
N GLU A 17 14.07 10.25 -17.58
CA GLU A 17 13.32 9.93 -16.35
C GLU A 17 13.35 8.42 -16.03
N SER A 18 13.22 7.58 -17.06
CA SER A 18 13.34 6.12 -16.90
C SER A 18 14.75 5.68 -16.48
N ALA A 19 15.80 6.36 -16.94
CA ALA A 19 17.17 6.11 -16.49
C ALA A 19 17.39 6.57 -15.04
N ASP A 20 16.80 7.69 -14.64
CA ASP A 20 16.85 8.18 -13.26
C ASP A 20 16.14 7.21 -12.32
N ALA A 21 14.97 6.69 -12.69
CA ALA A 21 14.27 5.65 -11.91
C ALA A 21 15.13 4.39 -11.71
N LEU A 22 15.79 3.90 -12.76
CA LEU A 22 16.73 2.79 -12.65
C LEU A 22 17.89 3.12 -11.70
N SER A 23 18.35 4.37 -11.69
CA SER A 23 19.42 4.81 -10.78
C SER A 23 18.95 4.80 -9.31
N TYR A 24 17.71 5.23 -9.03
CA TYR A 24 17.12 5.13 -7.69
C TYR A 24 17.00 3.69 -7.22
N MET A 25 16.53 2.78 -8.08
CA MET A 25 16.46 1.35 -7.78
C MET A 25 17.86 0.75 -7.48
N ALA A 26 18.89 1.19 -8.22
CA ALA A 26 20.26 0.77 -7.96
C ALA A 26 20.77 1.28 -6.61
N LEU A 27 20.46 2.52 -6.22
CA LEU A 27 20.79 3.09 -4.91
C LEU A 27 20.07 2.34 -3.78
N ALA A 28 18.86 1.85 -4.02
CA ALA A 28 18.14 0.97 -3.09
C ALA A 28 18.71 -0.47 -3.04
N GLY A 29 19.79 -0.74 -3.75
CA GLY A 29 20.49 -2.02 -3.71
C GLY A 29 19.95 -3.10 -4.68
N TRP A 30 19.08 -2.73 -5.61
CA TRP A 30 18.57 -3.67 -6.60
C TRP A 30 19.64 -4.06 -7.60
N ASN A 31 19.73 -5.35 -7.92
CA ASN A 31 20.59 -5.82 -9.01
C ASN A 31 19.96 -5.52 -10.38
N THR A 32 20.73 -5.65 -11.44
CA THR A 32 20.31 -5.33 -12.81
C THR A 32 19.03 -6.07 -13.22
N GLN A 33 18.89 -7.35 -12.88
CA GLN A 33 17.72 -8.14 -13.23
C GLN A 33 16.46 -7.61 -12.53
N SER A 34 16.56 -7.36 -11.23
CA SER A 34 15.47 -6.77 -10.42
C SER A 34 15.03 -5.40 -10.94
N MET A 35 16.00 -4.56 -11.34
CA MET A 35 15.70 -3.25 -11.94
C MET A 35 14.95 -3.37 -13.27
N LEU A 36 15.36 -4.31 -14.13
CA LEU A 36 14.73 -4.53 -15.43
C LEU A 36 13.31 -5.09 -15.31
N GLU A 37 13.04 -5.91 -14.29
CA GLU A 37 11.71 -6.45 -13.98
C GLU A 37 10.81 -5.42 -13.30
N GLY A 38 11.36 -4.63 -12.39
CA GLY A 38 10.60 -3.68 -11.57
C GLY A 38 10.30 -2.34 -12.22
N ILE A 39 11.05 -1.93 -13.27
CA ILE A 39 10.87 -0.58 -13.85
C ILE A 39 9.48 -0.39 -14.45
N SER A 40 8.95 -1.36 -15.19
CA SER A 40 7.65 -1.24 -15.84
C SER A 40 6.49 -1.07 -14.84
N PRO A 41 6.35 -1.92 -13.79
CA PRO A 41 5.33 -1.69 -12.75
C PRO A 41 5.47 -0.34 -12.04
N VAL A 42 6.67 0.13 -11.75
CA VAL A 42 6.88 1.45 -11.12
C VAL A 42 6.44 2.60 -12.03
N LEU A 43 6.73 2.51 -13.33
CA LEU A 43 6.24 3.47 -14.32
C LEU A 43 4.71 3.48 -14.38
N ASN A 44 4.06 2.31 -14.34
CA ASN A 44 2.62 2.20 -14.32
C ASN A 44 2.03 2.85 -13.06
N LEU A 45 2.62 2.61 -11.88
CA LEU A 45 2.18 3.26 -10.63
C LEU A 45 2.32 4.78 -10.71
N ALA A 46 3.47 5.28 -11.17
CA ALA A 46 3.71 6.71 -11.33
C ALA A 46 2.74 7.35 -12.35
N ALA A 47 2.40 6.61 -13.42
CA ALA A 47 1.40 7.05 -14.39
C ALA A 47 -0.02 7.05 -13.80
N ALA A 48 -0.40 5.99 -13.12
CA ALA A 48 -1.70 5.81 -12.48
C ALA A 48 -1.95 6.88 -11.40
N ALA A 49 -0.95 7.16 -10.57
CA ALA A 49 -1.03 8.15 -9.50
C ALA A 49 -0.75 9.59 -9.97
N ASN A 50 -0.39 9.78 -11.24
CA ASN A 50 0.05 11.06 -11.79
C ASN A 50 1.13 11.74 -10.94
N MET A 51 2.12 10.98 -10.51
CA MET A 51 3.19 11.41 -9.62
C MET A 51 4.55 11.37 -10.31
N ASP A 52 5.55 11.97 -9.67
CA ASP A 52 6.93 11.94 -10.10
C ASP A 52 7.51 10.52 -10.01
N LEU A 53 8.28 10.15 -11.03
CA LEU A 53 8.80 8.78 -11.15
C LEU A 53 9.87 8.47 -10.10
N ALA A 54 10.67 9.44 -9.70
CA ALA A 54 11.66 9.26 -8.64
C ALA A 54 10.95 8.98 -7.31
N GLN A 55 9.91 9.75 -7.01
CA GLN A 55 9.10 9.55 -5.79
C GLN A 55 8.38 8.20 -5.79
N ALA A 56 7.84 7.76 -6.94
CA ALA A 56 7.25 6.42 -7.06
C ALA A 56 8.30 5.32 -6.82
N SER A 57 9.50 5.50 -7.38
CA SER A 57 10.61 4.55 -7.20
C SER A 57 11.03 4.44 -5.73
N ASP A 58 11.18 5.56 -5.03
CA ASP A 58 11.50 5.59 -3.59
C ASP A 58 10.45 4.85 -2.77
N ILE A 59 9.17 5.19 -2.96
CA ILE A 59 8.05 4.56 -2.24
C ILE A 59 8.05 3.04 -2.47
N VAL A 60 8.20 2.61 -3.72
CA VAL A 60 8.17 1.17 -4.03
C VAL A 60 9.38 0.45 -3.44
N THR A 61 10.59 0.97 -3.60
CA THR A 61 11.80 0.29 -3.10
C THR A 61 11.87 0.24 -1.58
N ASP A 62 11.50 1.34 -0.92
CA ASP A 62 11.52 1.44 0.54
C ASP A 62 10.52 0.49 1.18
N TYR A 63 9.28 0.45 0.67
CA TYR A 63 8.23 -0.32 1.34
C TYR A 63 8.19 -1.78 0.91
N LEU A 64 8.66 -2.15 -0.28
CA LEU A 64 9.00 -3.54 -0.57
C LEU A 64 9.97 -4.09 0.48
N THR A 65 11.02 -3.35 0.77
CA THR A 65 12.02 -3.73 1.78
C THR A 65 11.40 -3.78 3.18
N ALA A 66 10.61 -2.77 3.55
CA ALA A 66 9.98 -2.70 4.87
C ALA A 66 8.99 -3.84 5.14
N PHE A 67 8.28 -4.30 4.11
CA PHE A 67 7.41 -5.48 4.17
C PHE A 67 8.14 -6.81 3.97
N GLY A 68 9.47 -6.80 3.80
CA GLY A 68 10.27 -8.01 3.57
C GLY A 68 10.02 -8.66 2.21
N LEU A 69 9.44 -7.93 1.27
CA LEU A 69 9.15 -8.36 -0.09
C LEU A 69 10.41 -8.28 -0.97
N LYS A 70 10.42 -9.03 -2.06
CA LYS A 70 11.52 -9.04 -3.02
C LYS A 70 11.18 -8.17 -4.23
N ALA A 71 12.19 -7.82 -5.02
CA ALA A 71 11.97 -7.11 -6.27
C ALA A 71 11.03 -7.85 -7.25
N SER A 72 10.97 -9.18 -7.19
CA SER A 72 10.00 -9.98 -7.95
C SER A 72 8.53 -9.69 -7.59
N ASP A 73 8.29 -9.15 -6.40
CA ASP A 73 6.95 -8.88 -5.88
C ASP A 73 6.47 -7.45 -6.24
N THR A 74 7.31 -6.69 -6.96
CA THR A 74 7.04 -5.28 -7.31
C THR A 74 5.71 -5.11 -8.03
N THR A 75 5.39 -5.98 -9.00
CA THR A 75 4.14 -5.90 -9.76
C THR A 75 2.94 -6.02 -8.83
N HIS A 76 2.94 -7.01 -7.94
CA HIS A 76 1.85 -7.19 -7.00
C HIS A 76 1.74 -6.03 -5.99
N PHE A 77 2.88 -5.55 -5.49
CA PHE A 77 2.91 -4.43 -4.56
C PHE A 77 2.33 -3.13 -5.18
N VAL A 78 2.70 -2.81 -6.42
CA VAL A 78 2.14 -1.62 -7.10
C VAL A 78 0.67 -1.80 -7.46
N ASP A 79 0.22 -3.02 -7.74
CA ASP A 79 -1.19 -3.33 -7.96
C ASP A 79 -2.02 -3.13 -6.69
N ILE A 80 -1.50 -3.51 -5.52
CA ILE A 80 -2.10 -3.24 -4.20
C ILE A 80 -2.27 -1.72 -4.01
N MET A 81 -1.23 -0.93 -4.24
CA MET A 81 -1.29 0.54 -4.08
C MET A 81 -2.28 1.17 -5.05
N ALA A 82 -2.27 0.76 -6.32
CA ALA A 82 -3.18 1.26 -7.33
C ALA A 82 -4.64 0.88 -7.03
N TYR A 83 -4.87 -0.36 -6.59
CA TYR A 83 -6.20 -0.81 -6.19
C TYR A 83 -6.72 0.00 -4.99
N ALA A 84 -5.91 0.17 -3.95
CA ALA A 84 -6.28 0.95 -2.77
C ALA A 84 -6.61 2.40 -3.13
N MET A 85 -5.80 3.05 -3.97
CA MET A 85 -6.06 4.40 -4.48
C MET A 85 -7.36 4.49 -5.29
N ALA A 86 -7.70 3.46 -6.06
CA ALA A 86 -8.92 3.44 -6.87
C ALA A 86 -10.20 3.20 -6.07
N HIS A 87 -10.12 2.56 -4.89
CA HIS A 87 -11.27 2.06 -4.14
C HIS A 87 -11.36 2.64 -2.72
N SER A 88 -10.52 3.62 -2.36
CA SER A 88 -10.59 4.32 -1.10
C SER A 88 -10.15 5.78 -1.20
N ASN A 89 -10.41 6.57 -0.15
CA ASN A 89 -10.06 7.99 -0.12
C ASN A 89 -8.58 8.21 0.26
N THR A 90 -7.67 7.54 -0.44
CA THR A 90 -6.22 7.69 -0.25
C THR A 90 -5.50 7.86 -1.60
N ASP A 91 -4.22 8.13 -1.54
CA ASP A 91 -3.32 8.15 -2.69
C ASP A 91 -1.99 7.44 -2.36
N VAL A 92 -1.14 7.26 -3.37
CA VAL A 92 0.14 6.56 -3.23
C VAL A 92 1.06 7.24 -2.23
N ILE A 93 1.07 8.57 -2.18
CA ILE A 93 1.91 9.34 -1.25
C ILE A 93 1.44 9.12 0.19
N GLN A 94 0.12 9.23 0.42
CA GLN A 94 -0.48 8.99 1.74
C GLN A 94 -0.28 7.55 2.22
N LEU A 95 -0.38 6.57 1.32
CA LEU A 95 -0.05 5.18 1.64
C LEU A 95 1.42 5.03 2.02
N GLY A 96 2.33 5.66 1.27
CA GLY A 96 3.76 5.69 1.59
C GLY A 96 4.04 6.29 2.97
N GLU A 97 3.43 7.42 3.30
CA GLU A 97 3.53 8.02 4.63
C GLU A 97 3.02 7.10 5.75
N ALA A 98 1.92 6.39 5.50
CA ALA A 98 1.38 5.43 6.45
C ALA A 98 2.30 4.22 6.62
N TYR A 99 2.81 3.64 5.54
CA TYR A 99 3.75 2.52 5.58
C TYR A 99 5.04 2.87 6.31
N LYS A 100 5.55 4.09 6.14
CA LYS A 100 6.72 4.58 6.88
C LYS A 100 6.58 4.40 8.39
N ALA A 101 5.38 4.55 8.91
CA ALA A 101 5.12 4.44 10.33
C ALA A 101 4.84 2.99 10.80
N CYS A 102 4.28 2.12 9.95
CA CYS A 102 3.74 0.83 10.42
C CYS A 102 4.29 -0.42 9.71
N ALA A 103 4.88 -0.31 8.51
CA ALA A 103 5.24 -1.49 7.72
C ALA A 103 6.19 -2.45 8.43
N SER A 104 7.28 -1.96 9.03
CA SER A 104 8.24 -2.81 9.73
C SER A 104 7.63 -3.54 10.93
N THR A 105 6.71 -2.89 11.66
CA THR A 105 6.00 -3.52 12.77
C THR A 105 5.02 -4.57 12.27
N ALA A 106 4.25 -4.26 11.21
CA ALA A 106 3.34 -5.19 10.57
C ALA A 106 4.09 -6.47 10.15
N THR A 107 5.19 -6.31 9.43
CA THR A 107 6.05 -7.42 8.99
C THR A 107 6.59 -8.25 10.15
N SER A 108 7.05 -7.60 11.23
CA SER A 108 7.57 -8.32 12.40
C SER A 108 6.52 -9.16 13.13
N LEU A 109 5.25 -8.82 12.96
CA LEU A 109 4.10 -9.54 13.51
C LEU A 109 3.50 -10.57 12.54
N GLY A 110 4.04 -10.64 11.32
CA GLY A 110 3.56 -11.56 10.29
C GLY A 110 2.34 -11.06 9.49
N TYR A 111 1.98 -9.79 9.64
CA TYR A 111 0.91 -9.19 8.85
C TYR A 111 1.38 -8.87 7.44
N SER A 112 0.55 -9.17 6.46
CA SER A 112 0.85 -8.93 5.05
C SER A 112 0.66 -7.46 4.66
N VAL A 113 1.17 -7.10 3.49
CA VAL A 113 0.94 -5.77 2.91
C VAL A 113 -0.54 -5.57 2.57
N GLU A 114 -1.23 -6.62 2.13
CA GLU A 114 -2.66 -6.59 1.80
C GLU A 114 -3.50 -6.31 3.05
N GLU A 115 -3.29 -7.05 4.13
CA GLU A 115 -3.99 -6.83 5.40
C GLU A 115 -3.74 -5.42 5.95
N THR A 116 -2.48 -4.98 5.93
CA THR A 116 -2.09 -3.64 6.39
C THR A 116 -2.75 -2.55 5.53
N THR A 117 -2.73 -2.72 4.21
CA THR A 117 -3.32 -1.75 3.27
C THR A 117 -4.85 -1.70 3.40
N ALA A 118 -5.51 -2.84 3.60
CA ALA A 118 -6.96 -2.89 3.80
C ALA A 118 -7.40 -2.06 5.01
N VAL A 119 -6.66 -2.15 6.13
CA VAL A 119 -6.94 -1.32 7.31
C VAL A 119 -6.71 0.17 7.02
N LEU A 120 -5.58 0.51 6.39
CA LEU A 120 -5.26 1.90 6.03
C LEU A 120 -6.29 2.49 5.06
N ALA A 121 -6.77 1.71 4.10
CA ALA A 121 -7.82 2.11 3.16
C ALA A 121 -9.17 2.35 3.88
N THR A 122 -9.54 1.47 4.81
CA THR A 122 -10.73 1.64 5.66
C THR A 122 -10.63 2.92 6.50
N MET A 123 -9.48 3.17 7.13
CA MET A 123 -9.22 4.40 7.89
C MET A 123 -9.30 5.64 6.99
N ALA A 124 -8.77 5.56 5.77
CA ALA A 124 -8.80 6.66 4.82
C ALA A 124 -10.23 7.03 4.39
N ASN A 125 -11.10 6.05 4.20
CA ASN A 125 -12.53 6.28 3.91
C ASN A 125 -13.24 7.04 5.04
N ALA A 126 -12.80 6.83 6.28
CA ALA A 126 -13.29 7.59 7.44
C ALA A 126 -12.48 8.88 7.71
N GLY A 127 -11.63 9.30 6.79
CA GLY A 127 -10.89 10.57 6.86
C GLY A 127 -9.56 10.51 7.62
N VAL A 128 -9.13 9.34 8.10
CA VAL A 128 -7.85 9.15 8.78
C VAL A 128 -6.86 8.50 7.82
N LYS A 129 -5.83 9.24 7.38
CA LYS A 129 -4.93 8.80 6.32
C LYS A 129 -3.50 9.32 6.49
N GLY A 130 -2.60 8.88 5.62
CA GLY A 130 -1.19 9.29 5.66
C GLY A 130 -0.50 8.84 6.95
N GLY A 131 0.47 9.63 7.40
CA GLY A 131 1.25 9.35 8.59
C GLY A 131 0.42 9.23 9.88
N GLU A 132 -0.75 9.87 9.95
CA GLU A 132 -1.66 9.75 11.09
C GLU A 132 -2.24 8.33 11.19
N ALA A 133 -2.72 7.78 10.06
CA ALA A 133 -3.23 6.41 10.00
C ALA A 133 -2.13 5.39 10.32
N GLY A 134 -0.96 5.54 9.70
CA GLY A 134 0.18 4.66 9.97
C GLY A 134 0.63 4.68 11.42
N THR A 135 0.68 5.84 12.06
CA THR A 135 1.04 5.98 13.48
C THR A 135 0.00 5.31 14.39
N ALA A 136 -1.28 5.47 14.08
CA ALA A 136 -2.35 4.82 14.83
C ALA A 136 -2.28 3.30 14.72
N LEU A 137 -2.11 2.79 13.50
CA LEU A 137 -2.01 1.36 13.26
C LEU A 137 -0.76 0.76 13.91
N ASN A 138 0.37 1.45 13.84
CA ASN A 138 1.60 1.03 14.53
C ASN A 138 1.43 0.96 16.06
N ALA A 139 0.70 1.90 16.65
CA ALA A 139 0.40 1.86 18.08
C ALA A 139 -0.47 0.64 18.46
N ILE A 140 -1.45 0.30 17.62
CA ILE A 140 -2.29 -0.89 17.79
C ILE A 140 -1.43 -2.15 17.70
N PHE A 141 -0.62 -2.30 16.67
CA PHE A 141 0.28 -3.43 16.48
C PHE A 141 1.22 -3.61 17.67
N THR A 142 1.89 -2.53 18.08
CA THR A 142 2.81 -2.56 19.20
C THR A 142 2.12 -3.00 20.49
N ARG A 143 0.90 -2.56 20.74
CA ARG A 143 0.16 -2.94 21.95
C ARG A 143 -0.32 -4.37 21.92
N LEU A 144 -0.83 -4.84 20.79
CA LEU A 144 -1.19 -6.26 20.63
C LEU A 144 0.01 -7.17 20.89
N ALA A 145 1.20 -6.76 20.43
CA ALA A 145 2.44 -7.54 20.60
C ALA A 145 3.06 -7.44 21.99
N THR A 146 3.10 -6.24 22.61
CA THR A 146 3.88 -6.00 23.84
C THR A 146 3.05 -6.06 25.11
N ASN A 147 1.77 -5.75 25.05
CA ASN A 147 0.82 -5.86 26.18
C ASN A 147 -0.02 -7.13 26.09
N THR A 148 0.58 -8.19 25.60
CA THR A 148 -0.06 -9.47 25.29
C THR A 148 -0.99 -9.96 26.41
N LYS A 149 -0.50 -9.94 27.64
CA LYS A 149 -1.33 -10.40 28.77
C LYS A 149 -2.54 -9.51 28.98
N LYS A 150 -2.37 -8.20 28.97
CA LYS A 150 -3.47 -7.26 29.22
C LYS A 150 -4.45 -7.20 28.05
N CYS A 151 -3.94 -7.11 26.81
CA CYS A 151 -4.79 -7.09 25.60
C CYS A 151 -5.45 -8.45 25.39
N GLY A 152 -4.69 -9.53 25.55
CA GLY A 152 -5.17 -10.89 25.37
C GLY A 152 -6.21 -11.29 26.42
N ASP A 153 -5.96 -11.03 27.71
CA ASP A 153 -6.92 -11.33 28.78
C ASP A 153 -8.23 -10.52 28.60
N GLU A 154 -8.11 -9.24 28.21
CA GLU A 154 -9.28 -8.39 27.98
C GLU A 154 -10.09 -8.87 26.77
N LEU A 155 -9.45 -9.14 25.64
CA LEU A 155 -10.08 -9.65 24.43
C LEU A 155 -10.67 -11.06 24.62
N ALA A 156 -9.98 -11.92 25.37
CA ALA A 156 -10.44 -13.28 25.66
C ALA A 156 -11.74 -13.28 26.48
N ASN A 157 -11.98 -12.26 27.32
CA ASN A 157 -13.25 -12.10 28.05
C ASN A 157 -14.46 -11.93 27.08
N TYR A 158 -14.18 -11.45 25.87
CA TYR A 158 -15.18 -11.28 24.79
C TYR A 158 -15.07 -12.39 23.73
N GLY A 159 -14.26 -13.45 23.97
CA GLY A 159 -14.09 -14.57 23.02
C GLY A 159 -13.15 -14.28 21.86
N VAL A 160 -12.40 -13.18 21.89
CA VAL A 160 -11.43 -12.80 20.85
C VAL A 160 -10.03 -13.21 21.29
N ASN A 161 -9.41 -14.14 20.58
CA ASN A 161 -8.05 -14.56 20.82
C ASN A 161 -7.09 -13.89 19.85
N ILE A 162 -5.98 -13.35 20.35
CA ILE A 162 -4.93 -12.75 19.51
C ILE A 162 -3.85 -13.74 19.08
N TYR A 163 -3.83 -14.93 19.69
CA TYR A 163 -2.94 -16.03 19.34
C TYR A 163 -3.70 -17.30 19.02
N ASP A 164 -3.15 -18.10 18.15
CA ASP A 164 -3.62 -19.48 17.88
C ASP A 164 -3.18 -20.46 18.99
N ALA A 165 -3.61 -21.71 18.87
CA ALA A 165 -3.25 -22.76 19.84
C ALA A 165 -1.74 -23.09 19.85
N GLN A 166 -0.99 -22.68 18.84
CA GLN A 166 0.44 -22.85 18.70
C GLN A 166 1.24 -21.66 19.23
N GLY A 167 0.55 -20.57 19.62
CA GLY A 167 1.17 -19.34 20.13
C GLY A 167 1.61 -18.34 19.04
N ASN A 168 1.21 -18.56 17.78
CA ASN A 168 1.43 -17.58 16.72
C ASN A 168 0.35 -16.50 16.76
N MET A 169 0.72 -15.28 16.41
CA MET A 169 -0.26 -14.19 16.24
C MET A 169 -1.27 -14.57 15.17
N GLN A 170 -2.56 -14.39 15.44
CA GLN A 170 -3.61 -14.58 14.43
C GLN A 170 -3.54 -13.49 13.36
N SER A 171 -4.13 -13.75 12.18
CA SER A 171 -4.21 -12.75 11.12
C SER A 171 -4.90 -11.48 11.63
N LEU A 172 -4.47 -10.33 11.10
CA LEU A 172 -5.05 -9.03 11.44
C LEU A 172 -6.56 -9.02 11.17
N SER A 173 -6.98 -9.62 10.05
CA SER A 173 -8.38 -9.80 9.68
C SER A 173 -9.16 -10.55 10.76
N SER A 174 -8.64 -11.68 11.27
CA SER A 174 -9.31 -12.46 12.33
C SER A 174 -9.46 -11.67 13.61
N ILE A 175 -8.41 -10.96 14.05
CA ILE A 175 -8.44 -10.16 15.27
C ILE A 175 -9.44 -9.01 15.15
N LEU A 176 -9.37 -8.24 14.08
CA LEU A 176 -10.26 -7.07 13.88
C LEU A 176 -11.71 -7.48 13.68
N THR A 177 -11.97 -8.54 12.92
CA THR A 177 -13.32 -9.09 12.75
C THR A 177 -13.89 -9.61 14.08
N GLY A 178 -13.06 -10.29 14.88
CA GLY A 178 -13.46 -10.73 16.23
C GLY A 178 -13.84 -9.56 17.13
N ILE A 179 -13.02 -8.50 17.15
CA ILE A 179 -13.31 -7.29 17.94
C ILE A 179 -14.58 -6.59 17.42
N ALA A 180 -14.73 -6.43 16.10
CA ALA A 180 -15.91 -5.80 15.50
C ALA A 180 -17.20 -6.59 15.81
N GLY A 181 -17.11 -7.92 15.80
CA GLY A 181 -18.25 -8.80 16.10
C GLY A 181 -18.84 -8.64 17.51
N VAL A 182 -18.01 -8.25 18.47
CA VAL A 182 -18.46 -8.00 19.86
C VAL A 182 -18.68 -6.51 20.15
N TRP A 183 -18.16 -5.62 19.31
CA TRP A 183 -18.10 -4.18 19.56
C TRP A 183 -19.47 -3.55 19.79
N GLY A 184 -20.49 -3.98 19.03
CA GLY A 184 -21.85 -3.47 19.11
C GLY A 184 -22.61 -3.87 20.38
N ASP A 185 -22.17 -4.95 21.03
CA ASP A 185 -22.77 -5.47 22.28
C ASP A 185 -22.14 -4.84 23.52
N LEU A 186 -21.03 -4.10 23.37
CA LEU A 186 -20.31 -3.44 24.46
C LEU A 186 -20.97 -2.12 24.82
N THR A 187 -21.03 -1.83 26.12
CA THR A 187 -21.38 -0.49 26.62
C THR A 187 -20.30 0.54 26.25
N ASP A 188 -20.64 1.82 26.20
CA ASP A 188 -19.68 2.91 25.92
C ASP A 188 -18.44 2.85 26.81
N GLN A 189 -18.61 2.45 28.07
CA GLN A 189 -17.49 2.30 29.00
C GLN A 189 -16.59 1.12 28.65
N GLU A 190 -17.15 0.00 28.24
CA GLU A 190 -16.40 -1.19 27.83
C GLU A 190 -15.66 -0.92 26.51
N GLN A 191 -16.33 -0.31 25.54
CA GLN A 191 -15.68 0.15 24.30
C GLN A 191 -14.51 1.08 24.58
N ALA A 192 -14.69 2.06 25.48
CA ALA A 192 -13.64 2.98 25.86
C ALA A 192 -12.46 2.28 26.55
N ASN A 193 -12.71 1.32 27.42
CA ASN A 193 -11.68 0.55 28.12
C ASN A 193 -10.91 -0.36 27.15
N LEU A 194 -11.65 -1.08 26.29
CA LEU A 194 -11.05 -1.97 25.28
C LEU A 194 -10.23 -1.16 24.28
N ALA A 195 -10.74 -0.05 23.79
CA ALA A 195 -9.99 0.82 22.87
C ALA A 195 -8.73 1.41 23.50
N LYS A 196 -8.77 1.83 24.76
CA LYS A 196 -7.58 2.29 25.49
C LYS A 196 -6.56 1.17 25.66
N THR A 197 -7.00 -0.05 25.88
CA THR A 197 -6.12 -1.20 26.03
C THR A 197 -5.42 -1.52 24.73
N ILE A 198 -6.15 -1.58 23.60
CA ILE A 198 -5.65 -1.99 22.29
C ILE A 198 -4.91 -0.85 21.57
N ALA A 199 -5.47 0.35 21.55
CA ALA A 199 -4.93 1.48 20.77
C ALA A 199 -4.21 2.53 21.62
N GLY A 200 -4.46 2.55 22.93
CA GLY A 200 -4.00 3.59 23.82
C GLY A 200 -4.87 4.84 23.79
N THR A 201 -4.70 5.69 24.80
CA THR A 201 -5.52 6.89 25.00
C THR A 201 -5.52 7.85 23.80
N ASN A 202 -4.37 7.96 23.12
CA ASN A 202 -4.19 8.90 21.99
C ASN A 202 -4.77 8.37 20.68
N GLN A 203 -4.98 7.06 20.57
CA GLN A 203 -5.45 6.42 19.33
C GLN A 203 -6.86 5.80 19.48
N TYR A 204 -7.54 6.08 20.58
CA TYR A 204 -8.88 5.58 20.87
C TYR A 204 -9.86 5.81 19.71
N SER A 205 -9.96 7.05 19.22
CA SER A 205 -10.89 7.42 18.14
C SER A 205 -10.55 6.71 16.82
N LYS A 206 -9.28 6.40 16.59
CA LYS A 206 -8.84 5.71 15.36
C LYS A 206 -9.26 4.25 15.39
N LEU A 207 -9.18 3.59 16.54
CA LEU A 207 -9.70 2.23 16.67
C LEU A 207 -11.22 2.19 16.46
N GLN A 208 -11.97 3.16 16.97
CA GLN A 208 -13.41 3.27 16.68
C GLN A 208 -13.69 3.37 15.18
N THR A 209 -12.88 4.16 14.44
CA THR A 209 -12.95 4.26 12.99
C THR A 209 -12.72 2.90 12.31
N ILE A 210 -11.71 2.15 12.76
CA ILE A 210 -11.44 0.80 12.23
C ILE A 210 -12.63 -0.12 12.53
N MET A 211 -13.17 -0.08 13.75
CA MET A 211 -14.30 -0.93 14.12
C MET A 211 -15.56 -0.58 13.32
N ALA A 212 -15.86 0.71 13.12
CA ALA A 212 -16.95 1.15 12.25
C ALA A 212 -16.76 0.61 10.82
N GLY A 213 -15.58 0.76 10.23
CA GLY A 213 -15.29 0.24 8.89
C GLY A 213 -15.43 -1.28 8.76
N CYS A 214 -15.13 -2.03 9.84
CA CYS A 214 -15.32 -3.48 9.86
C CYS A 214 -16.80 -3.90 9.97
N SER A 215 -17.67 -3.08 10.59
CA SER A 215 -19.07 -3.41 10.86
C SER A 215 -20.04 -2.81 9.84
N GLU A 216 -19.84 -1.56 9.42
CA GLU A 216 -20.77 -0.83 8.55
C GLU A 216 -20.69 -1.25 7.08
N ALA A 217 -19.51 -1.64 6.60
CA ALA A 217 -19.35 -2.15 5.25
C ALA A 217 -20.22 -3.40 4.99
N ALA A 218 -20.51 -4.17 6.03
CA ALA A 218 -21.44 -5.29 5.92
C ALA A 218 -22.92 -4.87 5.81
N ALA A 219 -23.29 -3.67 6.25
CA ALA A 219 -24.66 -3.23 6.32
C ALA A 219 -25.16 -2.45 5.08
N GLU A 220 -24.26 -1.79 4.33
CA GLU A 220 -24.62 -0.89 3.23
C GLU A 220 -24.11 -1.32 1.84
N GLY A 221 -23.63 -2.57 1.70
CA GLY A 221 -23.12 -3.08 0.41
C GLY A 221 -21.71 -2.53 0.04
N GLY A 222 -21.01 -1.95 0.99
CA GLY A 222 -19.59 -1.63 0.89
C GLY A 222 -18.71 -2.86 1.14
N GLN A 223 -17.44 -2.80 0.75
CA GLN A 223 -16.50 -3.88 1.01
C GLN A 223 -16.20 -3.95 2.52
N SER A 224 -16.43 -5.12 3.13
CA SER A 224 -15.93 -5.41 4.47
C SER A 224 -14.39 -5.43 4.48
N PHE A 225 -13.80 -5.34 5.65
CA PHE A 225 -12.33 -5.48 5.78
C PHE A 225 -11.82 -6.79 5.16
N SER A 226 -12.54 -7.89 5.35
CA SER A 226 -12.20 -9.18 4.76
C SER A 226 -12.30 -9.15 3.23
N ASP A 227 -13.39 -8.59 2.69
CA ASP A 227 -13.59 -8.47 1.24
C ASP A 227 -12.53 -7.57 0.62
N TYR A 228 -12.13 -6.49 1.32
CA TYR A 228 -11.08 -5.60 0.84
C TYR A 228 -9.72 -6.30 0.81
N THR A 229 -9.39 -7.06 1.86
CA THR A 229 -8.17 -7.86 1.90
C THR A 229 -8.15 -8.91 0.80
N GLU A 230 -9.27 -9.61 0.57
CA GLU A 230 -9.40 -10.57 -0.54
C GLU A 230 -9.27 -9.89 -1.90
N ALA A 231 -9.86 -8.73 -2.08
CA ALA A 231 -9.72 -7.95 -3.31
C ALA A 231 -8.28 -7.51 -3.56
N LEU A 232 -7.53 -7.11 -2.53
CA LEU A 232 -6.12 -6.79 -2.62
C LEU A 232 -5.24 -8.00 -2.95
N ASN A 233 -5.56 -9.18 -2.43
CA ASN A 233 -4.89 -10.43 -2.85
C ASN A 233 -5.12 -10.76 -4.33
N ASN A 234 -6.21 -10.29 -4.92
CA ASN A 234 -6.63 -10.57 -6.30
C ASN A 234 -6.56 -9.34 -7.23
N CYS A 235 -5.82 -8.30 -6.87
CA CYS A 235 -5.80 -7.01 -7.57
C CYS A 235 -4.86 -6.96 -8.80
N ALA A 236 -4.39 -8.08 -9.30
CA ALA A 236 -3.45 -8.15 -10.42
C ALA A 236 -3.88 -7.31 -11.63
N GLY A 237 -2.96 -6.50 -12.17
CA GLY A 237 -3.17 -5.60 -13.30
C GLY A 237 -3.85 -4.27 -12.96
N SER A 238 -4.09 -3.97 -11.69
CA SER A 238 -4.73 -2.72 -11.27
C SER A 238 -3.92 -1.48 -11.65
N ALA A 239 -2.61 -1.52 -11.48
CA ALA A 239 -1.74 -0.41 -11.85
C ALA A 239 -1.72 -0.15 -13.35
N ASP A 240 -1.63 -1.21 -14.16
CA ASP A 240 -1.64 -1.13 -15.62
C ASP A 240 -2.97 -0.58 -16.15
N LYS A 241 -4.08 -1.13 -15.68
CA LYS A 241 -5.43 -0.67 -16.03
C LYS A 241 -5.65 0.81 -15.68
N MET A 242 -5.20 1.22 -14.50
CA MET A 242 -5.37 2.60 -14.04
C MET A 242 -4.46 3.55 -14.82
N ALA A 243 -3.21 3.18 -15.09
CA ALA A 243 -2.30 3.93 -15.97
C ALA A 243 -2.89 4.10 -17.36
N GLY A 244 -3.44 3.03 -17.95
CA GLY A 244 -4.13 3.07 -19.24
C GLY A 244 -5.32 4.05 -19.23
N THR A 245 -6.14 4.02 -18.18
CA THR A 245 -7.28 4.94 -18.02
C THR A 245 -6.82 6.40 -17.92
N MET A 246 -5.76 6.67 -17.16
CA MET A 246 -5.20 8.02 -17.01
C MET A 246 -4.61 8.56 -18.33
N LEU A 247 -4.07 7.68 -19.16
CA LEU A 247 -3.48 8.02 -20.46
C LEU A 247 -4.47 8.02 -21.63
N ASP A 248 -5.67 7.44 -21.45
CA ASP A 248 -6.69 7.37 -22.52
C ASP A 248 -7.53 8.66 -22.62
N ASN A 249 -6.89 9.80 -22.47
CA ASN A 249 -7.47 11.11 -22.74
C ASN A 249 -6.59 11.87 -23.75
N MET A 250 -7.09 13.00 -24.25
CA MET A 250 -6.39 13.78 -25.30
C MET A 250 -4.99 14.25 -24.81
N ASN A 251 -4.87 14.66 -23.55
CA ASN A 251 -3.60 15.11 -22.98
C ASN A 251 -2.62 13.93 -22.82
N GLY A 252 -3.09 12.77 -22.34
CA GLY A 252 -2.29 11.56 -22.22
C GLY A 252 -1.75 11.08 -23.56
N ARG A 253 -2.59 11.09 -24.60
CA ARG A 253 -2.17 10.75 -25.98
C ARG A 253 -1.15 11.73 -26.55
N LEU A 254 -1.27 13.03 -26.20
CA LEU A 254 -0.29 14.05 -26.60
C LEU A 254 1.07 13.81 -25.91
N VAL A 255 1.06 13.47 -24.62
CA VAL A 255 2.27 13.13 -23.85
C VAL A 255 2.96 11.89 -24.43
N LEU A 256 2.19 10.83 -24.75
CA LEU A 256 2.72 9.63 -25.41
C LEU A 256 3.36 9.94 -26.77
N MET A 257 2.74 10.81 -27.57
CA MET A 257 3.32 11.26 -28.84
C MET A 257 4.62 12.03 -28.65
N GLN A 258 4.70 12.90 -27.66
CA GLN A 258 5.92 13.66 -27.33
C GLN A 258 7.03 12.70 -26.86
N SER A 259 6.73 11.76 -25.99
CA SER A 259 7.68 10.76 -25.50
C SER A 259 8.23 9.88 -26.65
N ALA A 260 7.35 9.44 -27.54
CA ALA A 260 7.73 8.69 -28.73
C ALA A 260 8.61 9.51 -29.71
N ALA A 261 8.30 10.81 -29.89
CA ALA A 261 9.10 11.72 -30.72
C ALA A 261 10.50 11.95 -30.12
N ASP A 262 10.62 12.05 -28.82
CA ASP A 262 11.92 12.18 -28.13
C ASP A 262 12.73 10.88 -28.21
N GLY A 263 12.10 9.72 -28.10
CA GLY A 263 12.71 8.44 -28.37
C GLY A 263 13.29 8.32 -29.79
N LEU A 264 12.52 8.81 -30.79
CA LEU A 264 12.98 8.85 -32.17
C LEU A 264 14.18 9.78 -32.37
N LYS A 265 14.21 10.96 -31.73
CA LYS A 265 15.38 11.87 -31.76
C LYS A 265 16.64 11.20 -31.19
N ILE A 266 16.50 10.46 -30.09
CA ILE A 266 17.61 9.71 -29.47
C ILE A 266 18.14 8.65 -30.45
N ALA A 267 17.23 7.86 -31.06
CA ALA A 267 17.61 6.84 -32.03
C ALA A 267 18.35 7.43 -33.25
N ILE A 268 17.83 8.53 -33.82
CA ILE A 268 18.49 9.23 -34.95
C ILE A 268 19.87 9.79 -34.53
N GLY A 269 19.97 10.33 -33.30
CA GLY A 269 21.23 10.88 -32.80
C GLY A 269 22.32 9.84 -32.61
N GLU A 270 21.95 8.58 -32.36
CA GLU A 270 22.91 7.46 -32.21
C GLU A 270 23.38 6.89 -33.55
N ASP A 271 22.57 6.98 -34.58
CA ASP A 271 22.90 6.51 -35.94
C ASP A 271 23.73 7.55 -36.74
N LEU A 272 23.88 8.78 -36.21
CA LEU A 272 24.72 9.79 -36.85
C LEU A 272 26.21 9.56 -36.49
N PRO A 273 27.10 9.47 -37.48
CA PRO A 273 28.54 9.35 -37.22
C PRO A 273 29.02 10.60 -36.48
N PRO A 274 29.99 10.46 -35.56
CA PRO A 274 30.61 11.61 -34.92
C PRO A 274 31.23 12.54 -35.95
N ALA A 275 30.91 13.84 -35.88
CA ALA A 275 31.39 14.86 -36.80
C ALA A 275 32.92 15.10 -36.67
#